data_e3253ceb30355ea319726d39c83aca4c
#
_entry.id   e3253ceb30355ea319726d39c83aca4c
#
_cell.length_a   1.000
_cell.length_b   1.000
_cell.length_c   1.000
_cell.angle_alpha   90.00
_cell.angle_beta   90.00
_cell.angle_gamma   90.00
#
_symmetry.space_group_name_H-M   'P 1'
#
loop_
_entity.id
_entity.type
_entity.pdbx_description
1 polymer ?
#
loop_
_entity_poly.entity_id
_entity_poly.type
_entity_poly.pdbx_seq_one_letter_code
_entity_poly.pdbx_strand_id
1 'polypeptide(L)'
;MRGEGESWGAITIVCGLSNGKGVAAGIDLRVKAEVEILDEDKVCVESFVLGRREEIGVKLVESLRDLLRSRYEIKGGIRAKIFSEIPPERGLKSSSAVSNALVIAALDAIGERVDEMEILKMSVTLSRMAGITRTGALDDASASLLGGICAADSRKMEIIMRKEAPELPVVLRIPDRRVPTSSVPDLSNSSQRFDELFSMAISGRWMEAMLLNGYLMCSLLNYDRKIIDEAISLGALSASLSGKGPSFAAICDEPEKLLNWGDVVSMLR
;
A
#
# COMPACT_ATOMS: atom_id res chain seq x y z
N MET A 1 17.72 -11.19 -19.54
CA MET A 1 17.97 -11.28 -18.07
C MET A 1 16.62 -11.31 -17.38
N ARG A 2 16.44 -12.15 -16.34
CA ARG A 2 15.15 -12.30 -15.64
C ARG A 2 15.37 -12.20 -14.14
N GLY A 3 14.40 -11.66 -13.44
CA GLY A 3 14.39 -11.55 -11.98
C GLY A 3 12.98 -11.60 -11.40
N GLU A 4 12.91 -11.87 -10.10
CA GLU A 4 11.68 -11.99 -9.34
C GLU A 4 11.69 -11.04 -8.13
N GLY A 5 10.51 -10.59 -7.74
CA GLY A 5 10.34 -9.72 -6.56
C GLY A 5 8.99 -9.93 -5.91
N GLU A 6 8.97 -9.77 -4.60
CA GLU A 6 7.76 -9.91 -3.80
C GLU A 6 7.57 -8.71 -2.89
N SER A 7 6.32 -8.40 -2.62
CA SER A 7 5.90 -7.39 -1.65
C SER A 7 4.49 -7.71 -1.18
N TRP A 8 3.98 -6.98 -0.22
CA TRP A 8 2.73 -7.31 0.46
C TRP A 8 1.78 -6.12 0.52
N GLY A 9 0.54 -6.38 0.85
CA GLY A 9 -0.46 -5.37 1.14
C GLY A 9 -0.19 -4.63 2.44
N ALA A 10 -0.91 -3.54 2.62
CA ALA A 10 -0.91 -2.83 3.88
C ALA A 10 -2.28 -2.18 4.15
N ILE A 11 -2.56 -1.89 5.41
CA ILE A 11 -3.71 -1.13 5.86
C ILE A 11 -3.27 0.21 6.44
N THR A 12 -4.16 1.20 6.39
CA THR A 12 -3.86 2.52 6.94
C THR A 12 -4.16 2.58 8.44
N ILE A 13 -3.17 3.02 9.20
CA ILE A 13 -3.34 3.44 10.59
C ILE A 13 -3.67 4.94 10.64
N VAL A 14 -2.84 5.78 10.00
CA VAL A 14 -3.09 7.22 9.85
C VAL A 14 -2.87 7.63 8.40
N CYS A 15 -3.82 8.33 7.82
CA CYS A 15 -3.80 8.69 6.41
C CYS A 15 -2.84 9.86 6.13
N GLY A 16 -1.85 9.65 5.24
CA GLY A 16 -0.86 10.65 4.83
C GLY A 16 -1.29 11.59 3.70
N LEU A 17 -2.53 11.52 3.23
CA LEU A 17 -2.99 12.29 2.05
C LEU A 17 -3.05 13.81 2.30
N SER A 18 -3.21 14.26 3.54
CA SER A 18 -3.34 15.69 3.87
C SER A 18 -2.00 16.43 3.89
N ASN A 19 -1.01 15.85 4.55
CA ASN A 19 0.25 16.50 4.86
C ASN A 19 1.51 15.70 4.50
N GLY A 20 1.35 14.49 3.95
CA GLY A 20 2.44 13.60 3.57
C GLY A 20 2.99 12.73 4.72
N LYS A 21 2.50 12.90 5.95
CA LYS A 21 2.85 12.05 7.10
C LYS A 21 1.78 10.98 7.28
N GLY A 22 2.16 9.72 7.16
CA GLY A 22 1.24 8.59 7.28
C GLY A 22 1.80 7.47 8.12
N VAL A 23 0.90 6.61 8.58
CA VAL A 23 1.24 5.37 9.30
C VAL A 23 0.45 4.24 8.67
N ALA A 24 1.15 3.19 8.28
CA ALA A 24 0.55 1.99 7.70
C ALA A 24 1.07 0.74 8.41
N ALA A 25 0.29 -0.34 8.37
CA ALA A 25 0.70 -1.65 8.85
C ALA A 25 0.67 -2.66 7.70
N GLY A 26 1.72 -3.46 7.57
CA GLY A 26 1.79 -4.55 6.60
C GLY A 26 0.77 -5.64 6.91
N ILE A 27 0.21 -6.25 5.86
CA ILE A 27 -0.70 -7.40 5.97
C ILE A 27 -0.28 -8.51 5.01
N ASP A 28 -0.60 -9.75 5.34
CA ASP A 28 -0.23 -10.92 4.54
C ASP A 28 -1.18 -11.14 3.35
N LEU A 29 -1.14 -10.19 2.41
CA LEU A 29 -1.69 -10.30 1.06
C LEU A 29 -0.56 -10.02 0.08
N ARG A 30 -0.17 -11.02 -0.71
CA ARG A 30 1.06 -10.99 -1.49
C ARG A 30 0.89 -10.40 -2.89
N VAL A 31 1.96 -9.75 -3.35
CA VAL A 31 2.21 -9.43 -4.76
C VAL A 31 3.54 -10.04 -5.17
N LYS A 32 3.54 -10.81 -6.25
CA LYS A 32 4.75 -11.28 -6.92
C LYS A 32 4.87 -10.58 -8.28
N ALA A 33 6.09 -10.16 -8.64
CA ALA A 33 6.42 -9.68 -9.97
C ALA A 33 7.58 -10.48 -10.57
N GLU A 34 7.50 -10.73 -11.87
CA GLU A 34 8.59 -11.28 -12.68
C GLU A 34 8.94 -10.24 -13.73
N VAL A 35 10.23 -9.91 -13.87
CA VAL A 35 10.71 -8.94 -14.85
C VAL A 35 11.75 -9.59 -15.74
N GLU A 36 11.62 -9.36 -17.04
CA GLU A 36 12.58 -9.76 -18.07
C GLU A 36 13.02 -8.53 -18.86
N ILE A 37 14.33 -8.29 -18.93
CA ILE A 37 14.92 -7.28 -19.81
C ILE A 37 15.03 -7.88 -21.21
N LEU A 38 14.46 -7.17 -22.20
CA LEU A 38 14.39 -7.57 -23.60
C LEU A 38 15.45 -6.85 -24.43
N ASP A 39 15.91 -7.45 -25.52
CA ASP A 39 16.79 -6.80 -26.48
C ASP A 39 16.03 -5.78 -27.34
N GLU A 40 14.78 -6.07 -27.67
CA GLU A 40 13.90 -5.17 -28.41
C GLU A 40 13.33 -4.09 -27.51
N ASP A 41 13.20 -2.85 -28.00
CA ASP A 41 12.58 -1.73 -27.28
C ASP A 41 11.05 -1.84 -27.29
N LYS A 42 10.54 -2.72 -26.43
CA LYS A 42 9.09 -2.89 -26.23
C LYS A 42 8.74 -3.08 -24.77
N VAL A 43 7.51 -2.76 -24.41
CA VAL A 43 6.93 -3.02 -23.08
C VAL A 43 5.82 -4.06 -23.23
N CYS A 44 5.94 -5.14 -22.47
CA CYS A 44 4.92 -6.20 -22.41
C CYS A 44 4.49 -6.39 -20.95
N VAL A 45 3.19 -6.36 -20.69
CA VAL A 45 2.65 -6.53 -19.34
C VAL A 45 1.58 -7.60 -19.34
N GLU A 46 1.72 -8.56 -18.44
CA GLU A 46 0.67 -9.50 -18.08
C GLU A 46 0.39 -9.37 -16.60
N SER A 47 -0.86 -9.25 -16.20
CA SER A 47 -1.22 -9.11 -14.81
C SER A 47 -2.43 -9.94 -14.43
N PHE A 48 -2.37 -10.51 -13.24
CA PHE A 48 -3.38 -11.38 -12.66
C PHE A 48 -3.70 -10.91 -11.26
N VAL A 49 -4.98 -10.66 -11.00
CA VAL A 49 -5.50 -10.29 -9.69
C VAL A 49 -6.44 -11.39 -9.22
N LEU A 50 -6.17 -11.97 -8.07
CA LEU A 50 -6.94 -13.11 -7.53
C LEU A 50 -7.14 -14.22 -8.59
N GLY A 51 -6.09 -14.51 -9.36
CA GLY A 51 -6.06 -15.52 -10.42
C GLY A 51 -6.76 -15.11 -11.74
N ARG A 52 -7.35 -13.93 -11.82
CA ARG A 52 -8.01 -13.43 -13.04
C ARG A 52 -7.12 -12.44 -13.77
N ARG A 53 -7.06 -12.54 -15.09
CA ARG A 53 -6.32 -11.57 -15.91
C ARG A 53 -6.98 -10.19 -15.81
N GLU A 54 -6.20 -9.18 -15.47
CA GLU A 54 -6.60 -7.77 -15.40
C GLU A 54 -5.54 -6.89 -16.04
N GLU A 55 -5.96 -5.79 -16.67
CA GLU A 55 -5.02 -4.81 -17.22
C GLU A 55 -4.61 -3.80 -16.16
N ILE A 56 -3.63 -4.19 -15.34
CA ILE A 56 -3.04 -3.31 -14.33
C ILE A 56 -1.53 -3.16 -14.54
N GLY A 57 -0.96 -2.07 -14.05
CA GLY A 57 0.50 -1.88 -13.96
C GLY A 57 1.19 -1.42 -15.25
N VAL A 58 0.49 -1.23 -16.37
CA VAL A 58 1.13 -0.83 -17.65
C VAL A 58 1.97 0.42 -17.48
N LYS A 59 1.40 1.50 -16.93
CA LYS A 59 2.13 2.76 -16.68
C LYS A 59 3.30 2.59 -15.70
N LEU A 60 3.17 1.68 -14.72
CA LEU A 60 4.27 1.37 -13.82
C LEU A 60 5.43 0.70 -14.56
N VAL A 61 5.14 -0.26 -15.43
CA VAL A 61 6.17 -0.99 -16.18
C VAL A 61 6.84 -0.08 -17.22
N GLU A 62 6.10 0.80 -17.88
CA GLU A 62 6.67 1.84 -18.75
C GLU A 62 7.60 2.77 -17.96
N SER A 63 7.15 3.28 -16.84
CA SER A 63 7.96 4.14 -15.95
C SER A 63 9.16 3.40 -15.37
N LEU A 64 9.05 2.09 -15.07
CA LEU A 64 10.14 1.26 -14.60
C LEU A 64 11.24 1.14 -15.68
N ARG A 65 10.85 0.86 -16.94
CA ARG A 65 11.79 0.85 -18.07
C ARG A 65 12.57 2.17 -18.15
N ASP A 66 11.86 3.30 -18.07
CA ASP A 66 12.47 4.61 -18.19
C ASP A 66 13.38 4.92 -16.99
N LEU A 67 13.00 4.51 -15.78
CA LEU A 67 13.83 4.60 -14.58
C LEU A 67 15.12 3.76 -14.71
N LEU A 68 15.01 2.52 -15.18
CA LEU A 68 16.16 1.64 -15.39
C LEU A 68 17.10 2.17 -16.47
N ARG A 69 16.58 2.73 -17.55
CA ARG A 69 17.36 3.36 -18.61
C ARG A 69 18.16 4.55 -18.09
N SER A 70 17.52 5.41 -17.29
CA SER A 70 18.16 6.61 -16.76
C SER A 70 19.23 6.30 -15.71
N ARG A 71 19.08 5.19 -14.97
CA ARG A 71 19.90 4.90 -13.80
C ARG A 71 20.96 3.82 -14.04
N TYR A 72 20.63 2.82 -14.86
CA TYR A 72 21.47 1.64 -15.12
C TYR A 72 21.81 1.45 -16.59
N GLU A 73 21.53 2.46 -17.43
CA GLU A 73 21.85 2.49 -18.87
C GLU A 73 21.31 1.28 -19.66
N ILE A 74 20.18 0.70 -19.21
CA ILE A 74 19.53 -0.41 -19.89
C ILE A 74 19.02 0.06 -21.26
N LYS A 75 19.41 -0.63 -22.34
CA LYS A 75 19.08 -0.22 -23.71
C LYS A 75 17.78 -0.86 -24.24
N GLY A 76 17.45 -2.04 -23.76
CA GLY A 76 16.31 -2.82 -24.24
C GLY A 76 14.96 -2.42 -23.66
N GLY A 77 13.93 -3.20 -23.97
CA GLY A 77 12.60 -3.09 -23.39
C GLY A 77 12.44 -3.94 -22.14
N ILE A 78 11.20 -4.08 -21.72
CA ILE A 78 10.85 -4.79 -20.49
C ILE A 78 9.58 -5.63 -20.67
N ARG A 79 9.61 -6.85 -20.17
CA ARG A 79 8.42 -7.66 -19.96
C ARG A 79 8.21 -7.84 -18.48
N ALA A 80 6.99 -7.63 -17.99
CA ALA A 80 6.62 -7.87 -16.61
C ALA A 80 5.39 -8.79 -16.52
N LYS A 81 5.43 -9.73 -15.56
CA LYS A 81 4.26 -10.46 -15.09
C LYS A 81 4.00 -10.10 -13.64
N ILE A 82 2.74 -9.79 -13.32
CA ILE A 82 2.32 -9.35 -11.99
C ILE A 82 1.22 -10.28 -11.50
N PHE A 83 1.42 -10.85 -10.32
CA PHE A 83 0.44 -11.70 -9.63
C PHE A 83 0.09 -11.02 -8.30
N SER A 84 -1.17 -10.64 -8.12
CA SER A 84 -1.62 -9.88 -6.95
C SER A 84 -2.79 -10.58 -6.25
N GLU A 85 -2.68 -10.75 -4.95
CA GLU A 85 -3.79 -11.11 -4.07
C GLU A 85 -4.58 -9.85 -3.63
N ILE A 86 -4.09 -8.66 -3.97
CA ILE A 86 -4.65 -7.39 -3.54
C ILE A 86 -5.48 -6.79 -4.68
N PRO A 87 -6.79 -6.62 -4.50
CA PRO A 87 -7.63 -5.97 -5.51
C PRO A 87 -7.25 -4.48 -5.65
N PRO A 88 -7.11 -3.99 -6.91
CA PRO A 88 -6.65 -2.63 -7.18
C PRO A 88 -7.69 -1.58 -6.76
N GLU A 89 -7.21 -0.37 -6.37
CA GLU A 89 -8.02 0.81 -6.06
C GLU A 89 -9.03 0.62 -4.93
N ARG A 90 -8.75 -0.31 -3.99
CA ARG A 90 -9.61 -0.60 -2.84
C ARG A 90 -9.01 -0.21 -1.48
N GLY A 91 -7.92 0.58 -1.47
CA GLY A 91 -7.33 1.11 -0.23
C GLY A 91 -6.35 0.16 0.47
N LEU A 92 -6.07 -1.04 -0.10
CA LEU A 92 -5.17 -2.05 0.47
C LEU A 92 -3.73 -1.96 -0.05
N LYS A 93 -3.34 -0.78 -0.55
CA LYS A 93 -1.97 -0.42 -0.97
C LYS A 93 -1.41 -1.25 -2.14
N SER A 94 -2.29 -1.77 -2.99
CA SER A 94 -1.91 -2.53 -4.19
C SER A 94 -0.85 -1.81 -5.04
N SER A 95 -0.97 -0.49 -5.23
CA SER A 95 0.00 0.30 -6.01
C SER A 95 1.39 0.26 -5.41
N SER A 96 1.52 0.43 -4.09
CA SER A 96 2.82 0.39 -3.38
C SER A 96 3.43 -1.00 -3.43
N ALA A 97 2.61 -2.03 -3.20
CA ALA A 97 3.05 -3.42 -3.27
C ALA A 97 3.54 -3.80 -4.68
N VAL A 98 2.79 -3.43 -5.72
CA VAL A 98 3.20 -3.68 -7.12
C VAL A 98 4.48 -2.92 -7.47
N SER A 99 4.62 -1.65 -7.04
CA SER A 99 5.83 -0.88 -7.30
C SER A 99 7.06 -1.49 -6.62
N ASN A 100 6.93 -1.92 -5.36
CA ASN A 100 8.02 -2.59 -4.64
C ASN A 100 8.42 -3.91 -5.34
N ALA A 101 7.45 -4.78 -5.62
CA ALA A 101 7.72 -6.06 -6.27
C ALA A 101 8.38 -5.89 -7.65
N LEU A 102 7.94 -4.91 -8.44
CA LEU A 102 8.52 -4.59 -9.74
C LEU A 102 9.96 -4.08 -9.62
N VAL A 103 10.24 -3.19 -8.66
CA VAL A 103 11.60 -2.67 -8.44
C VAL A 103 12.55 -3.80 -8.02
N ILE A 104 12.13 -4.65 -7.07
CA ILE A 104 12.93 -5.79 -6.63
C ILE A 104 13.21 -6.73 -7.80
N ALA A 105 12.17 -7.11 -8.56
CA ALA A 105 12.30 -8.00 -9.71
C ALA A 105 13.23 -7.41 -10.80
N ALA A 106 13.16 -6.10 -11.01
CA ALA A 106 14.02 -5.44 -11.99
C ALA A 106 15.48 -5.39 -11.55
N LEU A 107 15.74 -5.10 -10.28
CA LEU A 107 17.08 -5.12 -9.71
C LEU A 107 17.68 -6.53 -9.75
N ASP A 108 16.90 -7.54 -9.40
CA ASP A 108 17.30 -8.94 -9.50
C ASP A 108 17.62 -9.33 -10.97
N ALA A 109 16.79 -8.88 -11.94
CA ALA A 109 17.02 -9.15 -13.36
C ALA A 109 18.33 -8.57 -13.90
N ILE A 110 18.77 -7.42 -13.38
CA ILE A 110 20.03 -6.79 -13.82
C ILE A 110 21.22 -7.12 -12.91
N GLY A 111 21.00 -7.93 -11.87
CA GLY A 111 22.06 -8.36 -10.93
C GLY A 111 22.50 -7.29 -9.94
N GLU A 112 21.70 -6.23 -9.77
CA GLU A 112 21.99 -5.16 -8.83
C GLU A 112 21.45 -5.47 -7.42
N ARG A 113 22.24 -5.11 -6.41
CA ARG A 113 21.85 -5.23 -5.00
C ARG A 113 21.96 -3.88 -4.32
N VAL A 114 20.86 -3.44 -3.77
CA VAL A 114 20.74 -2.18 -3.04
C VAL A 114 20.07 -2.43 -1.69
N ASP A 115 20.17 -1.46 -0.78
CA ASP A 115 19.50 -1.54 0.51
C ASP A 115 17.98 -1.30 0.40
N GLU A 116 17.25 -1.61 1.45
CA GLU A 116 15.78 -1.47 1.51
C GLU A 116 15.33 -0.02 1.27
N MET A 117 16.08 0.97 1.78
CA MET A 117 15.74 2.38 1.61
C MET A 117 15.89 2.80 0.14
N GLU A 118 16.86 2.26 -0.57
CA GLU A 118 17.03 2.54 -1.99
C GLU A 118 15.90 1.90 -2.82
N ILE A 119 15.48 0.67 -2.49
CA ILE A 119 14.28 0.05 -3.08
C ILE A 119 13.06 0.94 -2.86
N LEU A 120 12.85 1.45 -1.65
CA LEU A 120 11.74 2.34 -1.33
C LEU A 120 11.79 3.65 -2.11
N LYS A 121 12.97 4.28 -2.23
CA LYS A 121 13.15 5.49 -3.04
C LYS A 121 12.83 5.25 -4.51
N MET A 122 13.29 4.13 -5.06
CA MET A 122 12.96 3.74 -6.43
C MET A 122 11.47 3.47 -6.60
N SER A 123 10.83 2.77 -5.69
CA SER A 123 9.39 2.46 -5.72
C SER A 123 8.52 3.70 -5.62
N VAL A 124 8.86 4.64 -4.74
CA VAL A 124 8.19 5.94 -4.64
C VAL A 124 8.37 6.77 -5.91
N THR A 125 9.60 6.80 -6.46
CA THR A 125 9.90 7.49 -7.72
C THR A 125 9.09 6.89 -8.86
N LEU A 126 9.08 5.56 -8.98
CA LEU A 126 8.29 4.82 -9.95
C LEU A 126 6.80 5.16 -9.87
N SER A 127 6.24 5.16 -8.66
CA SER A 127 4.84 5.50 -8.42
C SER A 127 4.49 6.95 -8.79
N ARG A 128 5.43 7.89 -8.57
CA ARG A 128 5.28 9.29 -8.99
C ARG A 128 5.36 9.44 -10.51
N MET A 129 6.33 8.80 -11.17
CA MET A 129 6.46 8.81 -12.64
C MET A 129 5.22 8.25 -13.32
N ALA A 130 4.65 7.17 -12.77
CA ALA A 130 3.42 6.57 -13.28
C ALA A 130 2.13 7.37 -12.94
N GLY A 131 2.22 8.43 -12.14
CA GLY A 131 1.10 9.29 -11.77
C GLY A 131 0.05 8.64 -10.86
N ILE A 132 0.42 7.57 -10.14
CA ILE A 132 -0.52 6.80 -9.31
C ILE A 132 -0.54 7.25 -7.83
N THR A 133 0.34 8.15 -7.44
CA THR A 133 0.39 8.72 -6.09
C THR A 133 0.52 10.23 -6.13
N ARG A 134 -0.04 10.92 -5.11
CA ARG A 134 0.11 12.37 -4.92
C ARG A 134 1.30 12.71 -4.02
N THR A 135 1.48 11.96 -2.93
CA THR A 135 2.48 12.24 -1.89
C THR A 135 3.77 11.42 -2.05
N GLY A 136 3.70 10.30 -2.77
CA GLY A 136 4.73 9.26 -2.83
C GLY A 136 4.39 8.06 -1.93
N ALA A 137 3.55 8.25 -0.90
CA ALA A 137 3.06 7.18 -0.02
C ALA A 137 4.19 6.29 0.53
N LEU A 138 5.23 6.92 1.10
CA LEU A 138 6.37 6.19 1.66
C LEU A 138 5.97 5.30 2.84
N ASP A 139 4.99 5.71 3.65
CA ASP A 139 4.39 4.91 4.72
C ASP A 139 3.81 3.60 4.18
N ASP A 140 3.01 3.69 3.11
CA ASP A 140 2.41 2.54 2.44
C ASP A 140 3.49 1.62 1.81
N ALA A 141 4.47 2.21 1.12
CA ALA A 141 5.57 1.47 0.50
C ALA A 141 6.43 0.77 1.55
N SER A 142 6.74 1.46 2.66
CA SER A 142 7.53 0.89 3.76
C SER A 142 6.81 -0.28 4.44
N ALA A 143 5.53 -0.12 4.80
CA ALA A 143 4.76 -1.19 5.39
C ALA A 143 4.59 -2.39 4.44
N SER A 144 4.42 -2.13 3.13
CA SER A 144 4.33 -3.17 2.10
C SER A 144 5.65 -3.92 1.87
N LEU A 145 6.80 -3.27 2.00
CA LEU A 145 8.11 -3.89 1.79
C LEU A 145 8.63 -4.56 3.07
N LEU A 146 8.68 -3.77 4.14
CA LEU A 146 9.40 -4.12 5.36
C LEU A 146 8.54 -4.89 6.36
N GLY A 147 7.21 -4.82 6.20
CA GLY A 147 6.27 -5.27 7.22
C GLY A 147 6.31 -4.39 8.49
N GLY A 148 5.55 -4.79 9.49
CA GLY A 148 5.42 -4.04 10.73
C GLY A 148 4.51 -2.82 10.59
N ILE A 149 4.61 -1.94 11.60
CA ILE A 149 3.93 -0.64 11.64
C ILE A 149 4.96 0.42 11.26
N CYS A 150 4.76 1.05 10.11
CA CYS A 150 5.67 2.03 9.54
C CYS A 150 5.04 3.43 9.55
N ALA A 151 5.71 4.39 10.18
CA ALA A 151 5.39 5.80 10.14
C ALA A 151 6.42 6.55 9.30
N ALA A 152 5.98 7.34 8.33
CA ALA A 152 6.88 8.03 7.40
C ALA A 152 6.38 9.44 7.05
N ASP A 153 7.34 10.31 6.73
CA ASP A 153 7.12 11.59 6.05
C ASP A 153 7.50 11.44 4.57
N SER A 154 6.49 11.31 3.73
CA SER A 154 6.67 11.12 2.28
C SER A 154 7.24 12.36 1.56
N ARG A 155 7.12 13.56 2.15
CA ARG A 155 7.69 14.79 1.59
C ARG A 155 9.20 14.84 1.82
N LYS A 156 9.64 14.39 3.01
CA LYS A 156 11.06 14.32 3.38
C LYS A 156 11.74 13.04 2.93
N MET A 157 10.97 12.04 2.47
CA MET A 157 11.45 10.70 2.18
C MET A 157 12.13 10.06 3.41
N GLU A 158 11.50 10.18 4.57
CA GLU A 158 12.02 9.75 5.87
C GLU A 158 11.08 8.75 6.54
N ILE A 159 11.62 7.59 6.94
CA ILE A 159 10.93 6.66 7.83
C ILE A 159 11.19 7.13 9.27
N ILE A 160 10.13 7.58 9.94
CA ILE A 160 10.21 8.13 11.31
C ILE A 160 10.18 7.01 12.34
N MET A 161 9.43 5.95 12.06
CA MET A 161 9.31 4.80 12.95
C MET A 161 9.02 3.53 12.14
N ARG A 162 9.66 2.44 12.53
CA ARG A 162 9.26 1.08 12.20
C ARG A 162 9.22 0.26 13.47
N LYS A 163 8.13 -0.44 13.71
CA LYS A 163 7.95 -1.40 14.81
C LYS A 163 7.44 -2.71 14.26
N GLU A 164 7.79 -3.81 14.88
CA GLU A 164 7.19 -5.10 14.60
C GLU A 164 5.70 -5.03 14.88
N ALA A 165 4.91 -5.65 14.01
CA ALA A 165 3.48 -5.80 14.24
C ALA A 165 3.22 -6.95 15.20
N PRO A 166 2.20 -6.85 16.07
CA PRO A 166 1.77 -8.01 16.83
C PRO A 166 1.18 -9.08 15.90
N GLU A 167 1.25 -10.35 16.29
CA GLU A 167 0.62 -11.45 15.55
C GLU A 167 -0.91 -11.43 15.75
N LEU A 168 -1.57 -10.51 15.07
CA LEU A 168 -3.02 -10.33 15.15
C LEU A 168 -3.69 -10.51 13.78
N PRO A 169 -4.85 -11.18 13.75
CA PRO A 169 -5.70 -11.22 12.58
C PRO A 169 -6.23 -9.84 12.18
N VAL A 170 -6.36 -9.66 10.88
CA VAL A 170 -7.00 -8.50 10.27
C VAL A 170 -8.14 -8.97 9.38
N VAL A 171 -9.37 -8.61 9.73
CA VAL A 171 -10.53 -8.87 8.89
C VAL A 171 -10.75 -7.66 7.98
N LEU A 172 -10.85 -7.92 6.68
CA LEU A 172 -11.01 -6.90 5.65
C LEU A 172 -12.42 -6.99 5.06
N ARG A 173 -13.12 -5.85 5.04
CA ARG A 173 -14.36 -5.67 4.29
C ARG A 173 -14.03 -4.95 2.99
N ILE A 174 -14.19 -5.63 1.85
CA ILE A 174 -13.72 -5.20 0.54
C ILE A 174 -14.91 -5.01 -0.43
N PRO A 175 -15.56 -3.84 -0.45
CA PRO A 175 -16.69 -3.60 -1.34
C PRO A 175 -16.30 -3.71 -2.81
N ASP A 176 -17.22 -4.19 -3.66
CA ASP A 176 -16.99 -4.33 -5.11
C ASP A 176 -17.11 -2.99 -5.85
N ARG A 177 -16.29 -2.04 -5.44
CA ARG A 177 -16.21 -0.72 -6.06
C ARG A 177 -14.76 -0.24 -6.03
N ARG A 178 -14.34 0.47 -7.07
CA ARG A 178 -13.00 1.09 -7.16
C ARG A 178 -13.10 2.58 -6.84
N VAL A 179 -12.10 3.12 -6.16
CA VAL A 179 -11.99 4.55 -5.86
C VAL A 179 -10.64 5.05 -6.36
N PRO A 180 -10.60 5.76 -7.50
CA PRO A 180 -9.35 6.30 -8.04
C PRO A 180 -8.79 7.42 -7.14
N THR A 181 -7.46 7.58 -7.12
CA THR A 181 -6.80 8.59 -6.28
C THR A 181 -7.17 10.03 -6.69
N SER A 182 -7.52 10.23 -7.96
CA SER A 182 -7.96 11.52 -8.49
C SER A 182 -9.28 12.01 -7.92
N SER A 183 -10.14 11.11 -7.43
CA SER A 183 -11.45 11.46 -6.86
C SER A 183 -11.42 11.94 -5.40
N VAL A 184 -10.26 11.84 -4.74
CA VAL A 184 -10.12 12.27 -3.34
C VAL A 184 -10.05 13.79 -3.26
N PRO A 185 -10.88 14.46 -2.42
CA PRO A 185 -10.82 15.89 -2.23
C PRO A 185 -9.50 16.34 -1.60
N ASP A 186 -9.25 17.63 -1.56
CA ASP A 186 -8.15 18.18 -0.78
C ASP A 186 -8.46 18.06 0.72
N LEU A 187 -7.55 17.42 1.45
CA LEU A 187 -7.66 17.20 2.90
C LEU A 187 -6.76 18.13 3.70
N SER A 188 -6.13 19.12 3.09
CA SER A 188 -5.15 20.02 3.73
C SER A 188 -5.73 20.77 4.94
N ASN A 189 -7.01 21.13 4.89
CA ASN A 189 -7.72 21.80 6.01
C ASN A 189 -7.82 20.93 7.28
N SER A 190 -7.57 19.63 7.16
CA SER A 190 -7.59 18.69 8.30
C SER A 190 -6.17 18.30 8.76
N SER A 191 -5.12 18.92 8.23
CA SER A 191 -3.72 18.54 8.49
C SER A 191 -3.38 18.47 9.96
N GLN A 192 -3.85 19.43 10.77
CA GLN A 192 -3.60 19.44 12.22
C GLN A 192 -4.16 18.17 12.90
N ARG A 193 -5.37 17.73 12.54
CA ARG A 193 -5.97 16.52 13.09
C ARG A 193 -5.15 15.28 12.73
N PHE A 194 -4.66 15.20 11.49
CA PHE A 194 -3.79 14.12 11.07
C PHE A 194 -2.42 14.15 11.75
N ASP A 195 -1.84 15.34 12.05
CA ASP A 195 -0.61 15.47 12.84
C ASP A 195 -0.81 14.99 14.28
N GLU A 196 -1.96 15.25 14.90
CA GLU A 196 -2.32 14.76 16.24
C GLU A 196 -2.41 13.23 16.25
N LEU A 197 -3.12 12.64 15.26
CA LEU A 197 -3.23 11.18 15.09
C LEU A 197 -1.88 10.52 14.80
N PHE A 198 -1.05 11.15 13.97
CA PHE A 198 0.30 10.69 13.69
C PHE A 198 1.15 10.66 14.95
N SER A 199 1.12 11.74 15.76
CA SER A 199 1.83 11.83 17.05
C SER A 199 1.34 10.76 18.03
N MET A 200 0.02 10.50 18.07
CA MET A 200 -0.57 9.43 18.87
C MET A 200 -0.04 8.06 18.43
N ALA A 201 0.00 7.78 17.13
CA ALA A 201 0.46 6.50 16.62
C ALA A 201 1.94 6.24 16.94
N ILE A 202 2.83 7.22 16.72
CA ILE A 202 4.27 7.08 17.01
C ILE A 202 4.57 6.99 18.51
N SER A 203 3.70 7.51 19.38
CA SER A 203 3.81 7.36 20.85
C SER A 203 3.40 5.96 21.36
N GLY A 204 2.96 5.05 20.45
CA GLY A 204 2.57 3.68 20.79
C GLY A 204 1.06 3.45 20.85
N ARG A 205 0.22 4.48 20.75
CA ARG A 205 -1.25 4.40 20.75
C ARG A 205 -1.79 4.24 19.33
N TRP A 206 -1.17 3.39 18.55
CA TRP A 206 -1.47 3.28 17.10
C TRP A 206 -2.86 2.66 16.81
N MET A 207 -3.38 1.75 17.66
CA MET A 207 -4.73 1.21 17.51
C MET A 207 -5.80 2.29 17.73
N GLU A 208 -5.62 3.13 18.74
CA GLU A 208 -6.53 4.27 18.98
C GLU A 208 -6.45 5.29 17.83
N ALA A 209 -5.20 5.59 17.37
CA ALA A 209 -5.01 6.46 16.22
C ALA A 209 -5.68 5.91 14.96
N MET A 210 -5.64 4.58 14.74
CA MET A 210 -6.32 3.90 13.64
C MET A 210 -7.84 4.10 13.72
N LEU A 211 -8.44 3.87 14.88
CA LEU A 211 -9.88 4.03 15.09
C LEU A 211 -10.32 5.48 14.83
N LEU A 212 -9.63 6.44 15.42
CA LEU A 212 -9.93 7.87 15.25
C LEU A 212 -9.71 8.34 13.80
N ASN A 213 -8.65 7.83 13.14
CA ASN A 213 -8.44 8.06 11.70
C ASN A 213 -9.60 7.52 10.87
N GLY A 214 -10.13 6.35 11.22
CA GLY A 214 -11.29 5.76 10.55
C GLY A 214 -12.51 6.68 10.59
N TYR A 215 -12.86 7.18 11.77
CA TYR A 215 -13.97 8.13 11.93
C TYR A 215 -13.72 9.45 11.19
N LEU A 216 -12.51 9.99 11.28
CA LEU A 216 -12.14 11.21 10.57
C LEU A 216 -12.25 11.03 9.05
N MET A 217 -11.70 9.94 8.51
CA MET A 217 -11.76 9.65 7.09
C MET A 217 -13.18 9.37 6.59
N CYS A 218 -14.01 8.66 7.37
CA CYS A 218 -15.42 8.48 7.05
C CYS A 218 -16.15 9.81 6.95
N SER A 219 -15.90 10.73 7.89
CA SER A 219 -16.50 12.08 7.87
C SER A 219 -16.04 12.90 6.65
N LEU A 220 -14.74 12.87 6.31
CA LEU A 220 -14.17 13.66 5.21
C LEU A 220 -14.54 13.12 3.83
N LEU A 221 -14.73 11.80 3.69
CA LEU A 221 -15.00 11.13 2.42
C LEU A 221 -16.43 10.61 2.27
N ASN A 222 -17.31 10.98 3.22
CA ASN A 222 -18.73 10.60 3.23
C ASN A 222 -18.96 9.08 3.18
N TYR A 223 -18.22 8.34 4.02
CA TYR A 223 -18.49 6.92 4.29
C TYR A 223 -19.33 6.75 5.55
N ASP A 224 -20.08 5.65 5.61
CA ASP A 224 -20.87 5.32 6.79
C ASP A 224 -19.95 4.80 7.91
N ARG A 225 -19.84 5.59 8.99
CA ARG A 225 -19.04 5.22 10.16
C ARG A 225 -19.61 4.03 10.94
N LYS A 226 -20.89 3.69 10.75
CA LYS A 226 -21.50 2.52 11.38
C LYS A 226 -20.77 1.22 11.05
N ILE A 227 -20.09 1.17 9.90
CA ILE A 227 -19.25 0.02 9.53
C ILE A 227 -18.14 -0.19 10.57
N ILE A 228 -17.54 0.89 11.10
CA ILE A 228 -16.53 0.82 12.16
C ILE A 228 -17.18 0.45 13.49
N ASP A 229 -18.30 1.11 13.84
CA ASP A 229 -19.04 0.84 15.08
C ASP A 229 -19.48 -0.64 15.16
N GLU A 230 -19.90 -1.22 14.03
CA GLU A 230 -20.27 -2.62 13.90
C GLU A 230 -19.06 -3.53 14.19
N ALA A 231 -17.90 -3.27 13.57
CA ALA A 231 -16.70 -4.06 13.82
C ALA A 231 -16.28 -4.04 15.30
N ILE A 232 -16.30 -2.86 15.93
CA ILE A 232 -15.99 -2.72 17.36
C ILE A 232 -17.01 -3.48 18.23
N SER A 233 -18.30 -3.40 17.90
CA SER A 233 -19.34 -4.13 18.65
C SER A 233 -19.21 -5.65 18.55
N LEU A 234 -18.60 -6.14 17.49
CA LEU A 234 -18.27 -7.55 17.27
C LEU A 234 -16.94 -7.99 17.91
N GLY A 235 -16.25 -7.08 18.59
CA GLY A 235 -15.02 -7.37 19.34
C GLY A 235 -13.71 -7.02 18.63
N ALA A 236 -13.74 -6.20 17.58
CA ALA A 236 -12.50 -5.69 17.00
C ALA A 236 -11.76 -4.78 18.02
N LEU A 237 -10.45 -4.95 18.13
CA LEU A 237 -9.56 -4.10 18.92
C LEU A 237 -9.43 -2.69 18.33
N SER A 238 -9.48 -2.61 17.01
CA SER A 238 -9.50 -1.37 16.24
C SER A 238 -10.09 -1.61 14.86
N ALA A 239 -10.71 -0.58 14.27
CA ALA A 239 -11.20 -0.64 12.89
C ALA A 239 -11.11 0.73 12.23
N SER A 240 -10.87 0.75 10.91
CA SER A 240 -10.69 1.98 10.14
C SER A 240 -11.03 1.81 8.67
N LEU A 241 -11.39 2.91 8.02
CA LEU A 241 -11.33 3.02 6.57
C LEU A 241 -9.86 2.96 6.14
N SER A 242 -9.50 2.05 5.24
CA SER A 242 -8.12 1.93 4.77
C SER A 242 -7.84 2.90 3.62
N GLY A 243 -6.95 3.87 3.86
CA GLY A 243 -6.60 4.93 2.91
C GLY A 243 -7.82 5.76 2.52
N LYS A 244 -8.05 5.86 1.21
CA LYS A 244 -9.24 6.52 0.63
C LYS A 244 -10.48 5.60 0.56
N GLY A 245 -10.36 4.39 1.04
CA GLY A 245 -11.38 3.35 0.90
C GLY A 245 -11.39 2.71 -0.51
N PRO A 246 -12.45 1.97 -0.84
CA PRO A 246 -13.65 1.74 -0.04
C PRO A 246 -13.51 0.64 1.02
N SER A 247 -12.36 -0.03 1.13
CA SER A 247 -12.18 -1.12 2.10
C SER A 247 -12.02 -0.60 3.52
N PHE A 248 -12.55 -1.37 4.44
CA PHE A 248 -12.33 -1.23 5.87
C PHE A 248 -11.48 -2.38 6.37
N ALA A 249 -10.69 -2.13 7.40
CA ALA A 249 -9.87 -3.12 8.09
C ALA A 249 -10.21 -3.10 9.57
N ALA A 250 -10.37 -4.29 10.16
CA ALA A 250 -10.59 -4.49 11.58
C ALA A 250 -9.51 -5.43 12.13
N ILE A 251 -8.80 -5.00 13.16
CA ILE A 251 -7.81 -5.80 13.88
C ILE A 251 -8.51 -6.46 15.07
N CYS A 252 -8.29 -7.74 15.30
CA CYS A 252 -9.00 -8.49 16.32
C CYS A 252 -8.16 -9.65 16.86
N ASP A 253 -8.58 -10.22 18.00
CA ASP A 253 -8.04 -11.47 18.52
C ASP A 253 -8.82 -12.69 17.99
N GLU A 254 -10.13 -12.52 17.75
CA GLU A 254 -11.07 -13.58 17.39
C GLU A 254 -11.73 -13.27 16.04
N PRO A 255 -11.08 -13.60 14.90
CA PRO A 255 -11.57 -13.23 13.58
C PRO A 255 -12.92 -13.90 13.22
N GLU A 256 -13.26 -15.03 13.83
CA GLU A 256 -14.53 -15.72 13.63
C GLU A 256 -15.75 -14.87 13.99
N LYS A 257 -15.61 -13.95 14.94
CA LYS A 257 -16.68 -13.01 15.31
C LYS A 257 -16.97 -11.97 14.21
N LEU A 258 -16.01 -11.75 13.32
CA LEU A 258 -16.07 -10.75 12.25
C LEU A 258 -16.30 -11.35 10.85
N LEU A 259 -16.50 -12.67 10.72
CA LEU A 259 -16.68 -13.32 9.40
C LEU A 259 -17.92 -12.84 8.63
N ASN A 260 -18.95 -12.37 9.32
CA ASN A 260 -20.13 -11.78 8.68
C ASN A 260 -19.99 -10.26 8.41
N TRP A 261 -18.97 -9.63 8.99
CA TRP A 261 -18.66 -8.22 8.78
C TRP A 261 -17.70 -8.02 7.61
N GLY A 262 -16.74 -8.91 7.41
CA GLY A 262 -15.71 -8.79 6.39
C GLY A 262 -15.63 -10.00 5.46
N ASP A 263 -14.90 -9.83 4.35
CA ASP A 263 -14.83 -10.78 3.25
C ASP A 263 -13.54 -11.62 3.26
N VAL A 264 -12.47 -11.09 3.85
CA VAL A 264 -11.13 -11.68 3.83
C VAL A 264 -10.50 -11.60 5.21
N VAL A 265 -9.90 -12.68 5.67
CA VAL A 265 -9.05 -12.71 6.86
C VAL A 265 -7.60 -12.75 6.42
N SER A 266 -6.79 -11.86 6.97
CA SER A 266 -5.35 -11.76 6.80
C SER A 266 -4.69 -11.64 8.18
N MET A 267 -3.37 -11.50 8.20
CA MET A 267 -2.59 -11.28 9.42
C MET A 267 -1.82 -9.96 9.29
N LEU A 268 -1.58 -9.29 10.40
CA LEU A 268 -0.52 -8.27 10.45
C LEU A 268 0.83 -8.96 10.21
N ARG A 269 1.68 -8.31 9.47
CA ARG A 269 2.95 -8.86 9.02
C ARG A 269 4.14 -8.02 9.51
#